data_5d752ae37524621853ed0c82e37926b2
#
_entry.id   5d752ae37524621853ed0c82e37926b2
#
_cell.length_a   1.000
_cell.length_b   1.000
_cell.length_c   1.000
_cell.angle_alpha   90.00
_cell.angle_beta   90.00
_cell.angle_gamma   90.00
#
_symmetry.space_group_name_H-M   'P 1'
#
loop_
_entity.id
_entity.type
_entity.pdbx_description
1 polymer ?
#
loop_
_entity_poly.entity_id
_entity_poly.type
_entity_poly.pdbx_seq_one_letter_code
_entity_poly.pdbx_strand_id
1 'polypeptide(L)'
;MAACSDARPIREGQLESGSVPSTELLESATPWIARGYLNDWPVVQKAKQSDGTALAYLLECYQGRPVSAFLAEPEVKGRFFYNQDVTAFNFVQVNTQLDQVFKKLMSFSNEE
;
A
#
# COMPACT_ATOMS: atom_id res chain seq x y z
N MET A 1 1.81 5.90 31.55
CA MET A 1 2.36 5.26 30.35
C MET A 1 3.48 6.14 29.81
N ALA A 2 4.68 5.64 29.79
CA ALA A 2 5.78 6.44 29.25
C ALA A 2 5.47 6.75 27.77
N ALA A 3 5.36 8.02 27.47
CA ALA A 3 5.29 8.44 26.07
C ALA A 3 6.54 7.92 25.36
N CYS A 4 6.44 7.66 24.06
CA CYS A 4 7.60 7.29 23.24
C CYS A 4 8.60 8.42 23.16
N SER A 5 9.05 8.94 24.33
CA SER A 5 9.96 10.05 24.41
C SER A 5 11.35 9.72 23.82
N ASP A 6 11.63 8.41 23.72
CA ASP A 6 12.87 7.91 23.13
C ASP A 6 12.72 7.54 21.64
N ALA A 7 11.54 7.78 21.05
CA ALA A 7 11.34 7.53 19.63
C ALA A 7 12.24 8.47 18.83
N ARG A 8 13.19 7.90 18.10
CA ARG A 8 14.05 8.67 17.22
C ARG A 8 13.25 9.14 16.00
N PRO A 9 13.35 10.39 15.60
CA PRO A 9 12.66 10.84 14.40
C PRO A 9 13.20 10.10 13.17
N ILE A 10 12.28 9.74 12.26
CA ILE A 10 12.67 9.17 10.97
C ILE A 10 13.33 10.27 10.16
N ARG A 11 14.55 10.02 9.66
CA ARG A 11 15.26 10.99 8.84
C ARG A 11 14.62 11.06 7.45
N GLU A 12 14.56 12.26 6.89
CA GLU A 12 14.10 12.47 5.54
C GLU A 12 15.21 13.11 4.71
N GLY A 13 15.26 12.78 3.44
CA GLY A 13 16.23 13.32 2.52
C GLY A 13 15.77 13.20 1.08
N GLN A 14 16.62 13.64 0.17
CA GLN A 14 16.35 13.66 -1.25
C GLN A 14 17.25 12.64 -1.94
N LEU A 15 16.66 11.86 -2.87
CA LEU A 15 17.40 11.06 -3.83
C LEU A 15 16.94 11.46 -5.22
N GLU A 16 17.88 11.53 -6.15
CA GLU A 16 17.53 11.75 -7.55
C GLU A 16 16.79 10.55 -8.11
N SER A 17 15.80 10.81 -8.95
CA SER A 17 15.03 9.76 -9.61
C SER A 17 15.97 8.83 -10.37
N GLY A 18 15.77 7.51 -10.18
CA GLY A 18 16.61 6.50 -10.81
C GLY A 18 17.95 6.26 -10.15
N SER A 19 18.33 7.03 -9.12
CA SER A 19 19.55 6.75 -8.38
C SER A 19 19.36 5.57 -7.43
N VAL A 20 20.47 4.89 -7.10
CA VAL A 20 20.46 3.79 -6.14
C VAL A 20 20.89 4.33 -4.78
N PRO A 21 20.23 3.93 -3.68
CA PRO A 21 20.68 4.33 -2.34
C PRO A 21 22.14 3.94 -2.11
N SER A 22 22.91 4.80 -1.45
CA SER A 22 24.30 4.53 -1.14
C SER A 22 24.45 3.38 -0.15
N THR A 23 25.58 2.71 -0.18
CA THR A 23 25.88 1.65 0.78
C THR A 23 25.80 2.17 2.22
N GLU A 24 26.29 3.38 2.45
CA GLU A 24 26.21 4.03 3.77
C GLU A 24 24.77 4.13 4.27
N LEU A 25 23.83 4.51 3.38
CA LEU A 25 22.41 4.60 3.72
C LEU A 25 21.83 3.21 4.02
N LEU A 26 22.17 2.22 3.19
CA LEU A 26 21.68 0.84 3.36
C LEU A 26 22.19 0.18 4.64
N GLU A 27 23.40 0.52 5.05
CA GLU A 27 24.02 0.00 6.28
C GLU A 27 23.61 0.78 7.53
N SER A 28 22.92 1.89 7.34
CA SER A 28 22.44 2.71 8.46
C SER A 28 21.44 1.94 9.31
N ALA A 29 21.58 2.02 10.61
CA ALA A 29 20.67 1.40 11.57
C ALA A 29 19.40 2.23 11.80
N THR A 30 19.25 3.38 11.16
CA THR A 30 18.11 4.28 11.34
C THR A 30 17.22 4.28 10.10
N PRO A 31 15.87 4.34 10.28
CA PRO A 31 14.95 4.48 9.15
C PRO A 31 15.18 5.79 8.41
N TRP A 32 14.92 5.79 7.11
CA TRP A 32 15.10 6.96 6.27
C TRP A 32 14.02 6.99 5.17
N ILE A 33 13.53 8.16 4.83
CA ILE A 33 12.51 8.35 3.82
C ILE A 33 13.03 9.28 2.71
N ALA A 34 12.89 8.83 1.47
CA ALA A 34 13.14 9.65 0.29
C ALA A 34 11.81 10.09 -0.31
N ARG A 35 11.36 11.29 0.05
CA ARG A 35 10.11 11.84 -0.47
C ARG A 35 10.24 12.12 -1.97
N GLY A 36 9.21 11.73 -2.73
CA GLY A 36 9.15 12.02 -4.16
C GLY A 36 10.08 11.19 -5.04
N TYR A 37 10.78 10.21 -4.48
CA TYR A 37 11.73 9.39 -5.24
C TYR A 37 11.10 8.68 -6.44
N LEU A 38 9.84 8.26 -6.32
CA LEU A 38 9.13 7.54 -7.36
C LEU A 38 8.20 8.43 -8.20
N ASN A 39 8.32 9.76 -8.09
CA ASN A 39 7.43 10.68 -8.78
C ASN A 39 7.41 10.49 -10.30
N ASP A 40 8.52 10.05 -10.90
CA ASP A 40 8.61 9.84 -12.36
C ASP A 40 8.04 8.51 -12.83
N TRP A 41 7.64 7.64 -11.92
CA TRP A 41 7.06 6.36 -12.30
C TRP A 41 5.70 6.58 -12.98
N PRO A 42 5.41 5.90 -14.09
CA PRO A 42 4.15 6.09 -14.81
C PRO A 42 2.91 5.88 -13.93
N VAL A 43 2.92 4.86 -13.07
CA VAL A 43 1.78 4.61 -12.18
C VAL A 43 1.56 5.76 -11.19
N VAL A 44 2.64 6.39 -10.71
CA VAL A 44 2.56 7.53 -9.80
C VAL A 44 1.99 8.74 -10.53
N GLN A 45 2.44 9.00 -11.76
CA GLN A 45 1.90 10.09 -12.58
C GLN A 45 0.41 9.90 -12.87
N LYS A 46 -0.01 8.67 -13.14
CA LYS A 46 -1.43 8.35 -13.32
C LYS A 46 -2.24 8.55 -12.05
N ALA A 47 -1.68 8.15 -10.90
CA ALA A 47 -2.35 8.31 -9.60
C ALA A 47 -2.55 9.78 -9.24
N LYS A 48 -1.63 10.66 -9.63
CA LYS A 48 -1.79 12.10 -9.42
C LYS A 48 -2.96 12.69 -10.22
N GLN A 49 -3.34 12.07 -11.31
CA GLN A 49 -4.50 12.49 -12.10
C GLN A 49 -5.81 12.07 -11.42
N SER A 50 -5.95 10.79 -11.12
CA SER A 50 -7.08 10.22 -10.39
C SER A 50 -6.82 8.77 -10.04
N ASP A 51 -7.57 8.26 -9.06
CA ASP A 51 -7.51 6.85 -8.69
C ASP A 51 -7.92 5.95 -9.87
N GLY A 52 -8.98 6.33 -10.56
CA GLY A 52 -9.46 5.57 -11.73
C GLY A 52 -8.40 5.47 -12.82
N THR A 53 -7.65 6.54 -13.06
CA THR A 53 -6.58 6.53 -14.07
C THR A 53 -5.44 5.58 -13.66
N ALA A 54 -5.08 5.57 -12.38
CA ALA A 54 -4.06 4.65 -11.87
C ALA A 54 -4.51 3.19 -12.00
N LEU A 55 -5.74 2.90 -11.62
CA LEU A 55 -6.28 1.54 -11.71
C LEU A 55 -6.38 1.08 -13.18
N ALA A 56 -6.78 1.96 -14.09
CA ALA A 56 -6.82 1.63 -15.53
C ALA A 56 -5.43 1.28 -16.05
N TYR A 57 -4.42 2.04 -15.65
CA TYR A 57 -3.03 1.77 -16.02
C TYR A 57 -2.58 0.38 -15.53
N LEU A 58 -2.88 0.04 -14.28
CA LEU A 58 -2.52 -1.27 -13.73
C LEU A 58 -3.25 -2.40 -14.45
N LEU A 59 -4.51 -2.19 -14.85
CA LEU A 59 -5.26 -3.21 -15.60
C LEU A 59 -4.72 -3.43 -17.00
N GLU A 60 -4.11 -2.42 -17.63
CA GLU A 60 -3.43 -2.60 -18.93
C GLU A 60 -2.26 -3.58 -18.81
N CYS A 61 -1.62 -3.62 -17.64
CA CYS A 61 -0.50 -4.53 -17.39
C CYS A 61 -0.97 -5.90 -16.91
N TYR A 62 -2.23 -6.05 -16.55
CA TYR A 62 -2.77 -7.28 -15.96
C TYR A 62 -3.03 -8.34 -17.03
N GLN A 63 -2.58 -9.57 -16.77
CA GLN A 63 -2.66 -10.69 -17.72
C GLN A 63 -3.78 -11.68 -17.41
N GLY A 64 -4.76 -11.31 -16.59
CA GLY A 64 -5.92 -12.16 -16.30
C GLY A 64 -5.67 -13.29 -15.33
N ARG A 65 -4.51 -13.37 -14.70
CA ARG A 65 -4.21 -14.43 -13.74
C ARG A 65 -4.99 -14.21 -12.43
N PRO A 66 -5.45 -15.29 -11.77
CA PRO A 66 -6.09 -15.14 -10.48
C PRO A 66 -5.18 -14.52 -9.45
N VAL A 67 -5.76 -13.68 -8.60
CA VAL A 67 -5.07 -13.05 -7.47
C VAL A 67 -5.76 -13.46 -6.17
N SER A 68 -5.00 -13.47 -5.08
CA SER A 68 -5.57 -13.69 -3.75
C SER A 68 -5.98 -12.36 -3.16
N ALA A 69 -7.24 -12.24 -2.79
CA ALA A 69 -7.76 -11.06 -2.12
C ALA A 69 -8.16 -11.41 -0.68
N PHE A 70 -7.95 -10.49 0.23
CA PHE A 70 -8.37 -10.62 1.61
C PHE A 70 -9.59 -9.74 1.83
N LEU A 71 -10.66 -10.33 2.31
CA LEU A 71 -11.94 -9.65 2.56
C LEU A 71 -12.27 -9.70 4.03
N ALA A 72 -12.64 -8.56 4.59
CA ALA A 72 -13.09 -8.46 5.97
C ALA A 72 -14.41 -7.70 6.03
N GLU A 73 -15.19 -7.96 7.05
CA GLU A 73 -16.44 -7.25 7.30
C GLU A 73 -16.16 -5.79 7.69
N PRO A 74 -17.10 -4.87 7.43
CA PRO A 74 -16.90 -3.45 7.74
C PRO A 74 -16.55 -3.17 9.20
N GLU A 75 -16.99 -4.03 10.11
CA GLU A 75 -16.76 -3.87 11.55
C GLU A 75 -15.28 -3.88 11.93
N VAL A 76 -14.42 -4.54 11.13
CA VAL A 76 -12.98 -4.56 11.40
C VAL A 76 -12.30 -3.25 11.01
N LYS A 77 -12.97 -2.37 10.28
CA LYS A 77 -12.48 -1.03 9.89
C LYS A 77 -11.10 -1.06 9.22
N GLY A 78 -10.90 -2.05 8.35
CA GLY A 78 -9.61 -2.22 7.66
C GLY A 78 -8.48 -2.78 8.51
N ARG A 79 -8.76 -3.18 9.74
CA ARG A 79 -7.75 -3.75 10.66
C ARG A 79 -7.71 -5.26 10.53
N PHE A 80 -7.03 -5.75 9.53
CA PHE A 80 -6.84 -7.19 9.31
C PHE A 80 -5.94 -7.75 10.41
N PHE A 81 -6.47 -8.69 11.19
CA PHE A 81 -5.75 -9.26 12.32
C PHE A 81 -6.43 -10.58 12.72
N TYR A 82 -6.19 -11.04 13.93
CA TYR A 82 -6.92 -12.16 14.51
C TYR A 82 -8.32 -11.71 14.99
N ASN A 83 -9.23 -12.68 15.10
CA ASN A 83 -10.50 -12.45 15.78
C ASN A 83 -10.26 -12.22 17.29
N GLN A 84 -11.34 -11.93 18.04
CA GLN A 84 -11.22 -11.61 19.46
C GLN A 84 -10.61 -12.76 20.28
N ASP A 85 -10.87 -14.00 19.91
CA ASP A 85 -10.38 -15.18 20.62
C ASP A 85 -8.98 -15.61 20.18
N VAL A 86 -8.41 -14.96 19.19
CA VAL A 86 -7.11 -15.30 18.61
C VAL A 86 -7.08 -16.74 18.07
N THR A 87 -8.25 -17.28 17.71
CA THR A 87 -8.38 -18.65 17.17
C THR A 87 -8.33 -18.69 15.65
N ALA A 88 -8.63 -17.57 14.99
CA ALA A 88 -8.65 -17.45 13.54
C ALA A 88 -8.42 -15.99 13.14
N PHE A 89 -8.25 -15.75 11.85
CA PHE A 89 -8.19 -14.39 11.32
C PHE A 89 -9.59 -13.76 11.25
N ASN A 90 -9.64 -12.44 11.33
CA ASN A 90 -10.88 -11.69 11.18
C ASN A 90 -11.21 -11.36 9.71
N PHE A 91 -10.58 -12.05 8.79
CA PHE A 91 -10.76 -11.88 7.34
C PHE A 91 -10.74 -13.24 6.66
N VAL A 92 -11.20 -13.27 5.41
CA VAL A 92 -11.15 -14.48 4.57
C VAL A 92 -10.31 -14.19 3.33
N GLN A 93 -9.64 -15.23 2.85
CA GLN A 93 -8.90 -15.16 1.59
C GLN A 93 -9.77 -15.75 0.48
N VAL A 94 -9.88 -15.03 -0.63
CA VAL A 94 -10.61 -15.50 -1.80
C VAL A 94 -9.73 -15.37 -3.03
N ASN A 95 -9.91 -16.28 -3.98
CA ASN A 95 -9.27 -16.19 -5.30
C ASN A 95 -10.23 -15.47 -6.24
N THR A 96 -9.74 -14.43 -6.87
CA THR A 96 -10.54 -13.58 -7.75
C THR A 96 -9.64 -13.01 -8.85
N GLN A 97 -10.16 -12.09 -9.62
CA GLN A 97 -9.39 -11.37 -10.61
C GLN A 97 -9.18 -9.93 -10.20
N LEU A 98 -8.07 -9.34 -10.64
CA LEU A 98 -7.68 -7.99 -10.22
C LEU A 98 -8.72 -6.94 -10.61
N ASP A 99 -9.34 -7.08 -11.78
CA ASP A 99 -10.39 -6.16 -12.22
C ASP A 99 -11.60 -6.17 -11.26
N GLN A 100 -11.95 -7.34 -10.71
CA GLN A 100 -13.02 -7.45 -9.73
C GLN A 100 -12.65 -6.78 -8.41
N VAL A 101 -11.40 -6.92 -7.99
CA VAL A 101 -10.90 -6.24 -6.79
C VAL A 101 -11.01 -4.71 -6.97
N PHE A 102 -10.58 -4.20 -8.11
CA PHE A 102 -10.63 -2.76 -8.39
C PHE A 102 -12.07 -2.23 -8.45
N LYS A 103 -12.99 -2.98 -9.06
CA LYS A 103 -14.42 -2.60 -9.07
C LYS A 103 -14.96 -2.47 -7.64
N LYS A 104 -14.60 -3.40 -6.77
CA LYS A 104 -15.04 -3.36 -5.38
C LYS A 104 -14.44 -2.18 -4.63
N LEU A 105 -13.15 -1.92 -4.81
CA LEU A 105 -12.49 -0.77 -4.19
C LEU A 105 -13.14 0.55 -4.62
N MET A 106 -13.44 0.71 -5.90
CA MET A 106 -14.08 1.93 -6.40
C MET A 106 -15.51 2.09 -5.88
N SER A 107 -16.23 0.99 -5.67
CA SER A 107 -17.58 1.07 -5.10
C SER A 107 -17.55 1.58 -3.65
N PHE A 108 -16.56 1.17 -2.87
CA PHE A 108 -16.39 1.68 -1.50
C PHE A 108 -16.04 3.16 -1.47
N SER A 109 -15.26 3.65 -2.42
CA SER A 109 -14.90 5.07 -2.49
C SER A 109 -16.11 5.97 -2.75
N ASN A 110 -17.15 5.44 -3.36
CA ASN A 110 -18.36 6.20 -3.69
C ASN A 110 -19.40 6.21 -2.56
N GLU A 111 -19.18 5.44 -1.49
CA GLU A 111 -20.12 5.34 -0.37
C GLU A 111 -19.79 6.30 0.79
N GLU A 112 -18.72 7.07 0.69
CA GLU A 112 -18.36 8.08 1.69
C GLU A 112 -19.10 9.41 1.46
#